data_f0b1749a1accc07ea3726e4242c0ee1e
#
_entry.id   f0b1749a1accc07ea3726e4242c0ee1e
#
_cell.length_a   1.000
_cell.length_b   1.000
_cell.length_c   1.000
_cell.angle_alpha   90.00
_cell.angle_beta   90.00
_cell.angle_gamma   90.00
#
_symmetry.space_group_name_H-M   'P 1'
#
loop_
_entity.id
_entity.type
_entity.pdbx_description
1 polymer ?
#
loop_
_entity_poly.entity_id
_entity_poly.type
_entity_poly.pdbx_seq_one_letter_code
_entity_poly.pdbx_strand_id
1 'polypeptide(L)'
;SSLCRMNGFDLGDKAHTAEADTSGMNRLMKLISKKNPELFKKCISLNDKKNVLSSIKDVDYFCHPETFFGRTRQFTSSYLCEHPVYKGYHLVFDLKHDPEAMFSEKSNEVLKKVLNGAPKKYRTIKANKNPFIQDKSFATNYGDEYTTLGHEILEQRANFIIENRKELANRVSLIISDQFE
;
A
#
# COMPACT_ATOMS: atom_id res chain seq x y z
N SER A 1 -20.60 16.13 3.59
CA SER A 1 -20.09 14.84 4.05
C SER A 1 -20.01 14.83 5.59
N SER A 2 -20.04 13.64 6.21
CA SER A 2 -19.92 13.48 7.67
C SER A 2 -18.62 14.10 8.20
N LEU A 3 -17.51 13.98 7.47
CA LEU A 3 -16.21 14.53 7.83
C LEU A 3 -16.24 16.07 7.91
N CYS A 4 -16.91 16.74 6.97
CA CYS A 4 -17.08 18.20 7.01
C CYS A 4 -17.85 18.62 8.25
N ARG A 5 -18.95 17.94 8.54
CA ARG A 5 -19.81 18.22 9.70
C ARG A 5 -19.07 18.02 11.02
N MET A 6 -18.32 16.93 11.16
CA MET A 6 -17.50 16.67 12.36
C MET A 6 -16.41 17.73 12.61
N ASN A 7 -15.99 18.45 11.55
CA ASN A 7 -15.02 19.53 11.65
C ASN A 7 -15.67 20.94 11.63
N GLY A 8 -16.96 21.05 11.87
CA GLY A 8 -17.67 22.31 11.95
C GLY A 8 -17.94 22.98 10.59
N PHE A 9 -17.82 22.24 9.49
CA PHE A 9 -18.09 22.73 8.15
C PHE A 9 -19.47 22.24 7.72
N ASP A 10 -20.52 22.93 8.13
CA ASP A 10 -21.86 22.60 7.63
C ASP A 10 -22.02 23.09 6.18
N LEU A 11 -22.39 22.17 5.30
CA LEU A 11 -22.67 22.46 3.89
C LEU A 11 -24.15 22.79 3.65
N GLY A 12 -24.98 22.72 4.71
CA GLY A 12 -26.41 23.01 4.68
C GLY A 12 -27.18 22.21 3.63
N ASP A 13 -28.29 22.77 3.17
CA ASP A 13 -29.15 22.17 2.13
C ASP A 13 -28.50 22.07 0.76
N LYS A 14 -27.34 22.72 0.54
CA LYS A 14 -26.56 22.66 -0.69
C LYS A 14 -25.60 21.44 -0.72
N ALA A 15 -25.58 20.61 0.32
CA ALA A 15 -24.81 19.37 0.31
C ALA A 15 -25.13 18.56 -0.97
N HIS A 16 -24.07 17.99 -1.58
CA HIS A 16 -24.13 17.28 -2.87
C HIS A 16 -24.24 18.16 -4.13
N THR A 17 -24.07 19.48 -4.01
CA THR A 17 -23.76 20.30 -5.18
C THR A 17 -22.25 20.34 -5.40
N ALA A 18 -21.81 20.46 -6.67
CA ALA A 18 -20.38 20.53 -7.01
C ALA A 18 -19.68 21.70 -6.28
N GLU A 19 -20.33 22.83 -6.11
CA GLU A 19 -19.81 23.99 -5.41
C GLU A 19 -19.61 23.71 -3.90
N ALA A 20 -20.62 23.14 -3.25
CA ALA A 20 -20.55 22.81 -1.83
C ALA A 20 -19.50 21.72 -1.53
N ASP A 21 -19.42 20.70 -2.39
CA ASP A 21 -18.45 19.63 -2.26
C ASP A 21 -17.02 20.15 -2.46
N THR A 22 -16.80 21.02 -3.45
CA THR A 22 -15.51 21.69 -3.69
C THR A 22 -15.13 22.60 -2.51
N SER A 23 -16.07 23.39 -2.00
CA SER A 23 -15.84 24.24 -0.83
C SER A 23 -15.50 23.42 0.42
N GLY A 24 -16.24 22.34 0.67
CA GLY A 24 -15.98 21.42 1.78
C GLY A 24 -14.60 20.77 1.67
N MET A 25 -14.20 20.30 0.49
CA MET A 25 -12.88 19.76 0.20
C MET A 25 -11.78 20.78 0.50
N ASN A 26 -11.90 22.01 -0.01
CA ASN A 26 -10.93 23.09 0.21
C ASN A 26 -10.76 23.41 1.70
N ARG A 27 -11.85 23.44 2.46
CA ARG A 27 -11.79 23.67 3.91
C ARG A 27 -11.07 22.54 4.65
N LEU A 28 -11.34 21.27 4.28
CA LEU A 28 -10.65 20.12 4.84
C LEU A 28 -9.15 20.12 4.49
N MET A 29 -8.79 20.42 3.24
CA MET A 29 -7.38 20.53 2.84
C MET A 29 -6.65 21.64 3.61
N LYS A 30 -7.24 22.82 3.78
CA LYS A 30 -6.69 23.89 4.60
C LYS A 30 -6.54 23.49 6.07
N LEU A 31 -7.50 22.74 6.61
CA LEU A 31 -7.42 22.24 7.98
C LEU A 31 -6.26 21.25 8.15
N ILE A 32 -6.13 20.29 7.24
CA ILE A 32 -5.04 19.30 7.25
C ILE A 32 -3.69 20.01 7.10
N SER A 33 -3.55 20.92 6.14
CA SER A 33 -2.30 21.65 5.91
C SER A 33 -1.86 22.47 7.11
N LYS A 34 -2.82 22.99 7.89
CA LYS A 34 -2.54 23.75 9.12
C LYS A 34 -2.20 22.84 10.31
N LYS A 35 -2.94 21.74 10.49
CA LYS A 35 -2.79 20.84 11.65
C LYS A 35 -1.65 19.85 11.50
N ASN A 36 -1.40 19.39 10.28
CA ASN A 36 -0.33 18.46 9.98
C ASN A 36 0.29 18.77 8.60
N PRO A 37 1.16 19.79 8.53
CA PRO A 37 1.75 20.25 7.27
C PRO A 37 2.61 19.17 6.59
N GLU A 38 3.29 18.31 7.37
CA GLU A 38 4.12 17.23 6.81
C GLU A 38 3.26 16.16 6.14
N LEU A 39 2.16 15.75 6.78
CA LEU A 39 1.20 14.84 6.16
C LEU A 39 0.63 15.44 4.86
N PHE A 40 0.27 16.72 4.88
CA PHE A 40 -0.26 17.40 3.72
C PHE A 40 0.75 17.43 2.56
N LYS A 41 2.01 17.81 2.82
CA LYS A 41 3.09 17.78 1.83
C LYS A 41 3.30 16.38 1.26
N LYS A 42 3.29 15.36 2.11
CA LYS A 42 3.40 13.96 1.70
C LYS A 42 2.27 13.56 0.76
N CYS A 43 1.01 13.86 1.10
CA CYS A 43 -0.13 13.58 0.23
C CYS A 43 0.01 14.27 -1.15
N ILE A 44 0.44 15.52 -1.17
CA ILE A 44 0.66 16.25 -2.44
C ILE A 44 1.81 15.65 -3.23
N SER A 45 2.92 15.28 -2.60
CA SER A 45 4.07 14.68 -3.28
C SER A 45 3.73 13.34 -3.95
N LEU A 46 2.83 12.55 -3.37
CA LEU A 46 2.37 11.27 -3.91
C LEU A 46 1.43 11.39 -5.13
N ASN A 47 1.08 12.60 -5.56
CA ASN A 47 0.45 12.83 -6.85
C ASN A 47 1.43 12.61 -8.02
N ASP A 48 2.73 12.74 -7.78
CA ASP A 48 3.75 12.41 -8.77
C ASP A 48 4.09 10.91 -8.71
N LYS A 49 3.92 10.24 -9.85
CA LYS A 49 4.24 8.82 -10.01
C LYS A 49 5.71 8.50 -9.63
N LYS A 50 6.65 9.41 -9.91
CA LYS A 50 8.07 9.21 -9.55
C LYS A 50 8.24 9.11 -8.04
N ASN A 51 7.58 10.00 -7.29
CA ASN A 51 7.63 9.99 -5.83
C ASN A 51 6.96 8.75 -5.25
N VAL A 52 5.87 8.27 -5.86
CA VAL A 52 5.27 6.97 -5.48
C VAL A 52 6.27 5.85 -5.68
N LEU A 53 6.94 5.80 -6.84
CA LEU A 53 7.92 4.76 -7.14
C LEU A 53 9.11 4.78 -6.18
N SER A 54 9.68 5.94 -5.90
CA SER A 54 10.74 6.07 -4.89
C SER A 54 10.27 5.60 -3.52
N SER A 55 9.06 5.98 -3.11
CA SER A 55 8.50 5.59 -1.81
C SER A 55 8.29 4.08 -1.64
N ILE A 56 8.27 3.28 -2.72
CA ILE A 56 8.10 1.84 -2.66
C ILE A 56 9.32 1.04 -3.09
N LYS A 57 10.21 1.59 -3.93
CA LYS A 57 11.37 0.88 -4.51
C LYS A 57 12.68 1.16 -3.80
N ASP A 58 12.84 2.39 -3.27
CA ASP A 58 14.09 2.88 -2.69
C ASP A 58 14.11 2.72 -1.16
N VAL A 59 13.17 1.94 -0.61
CA VAL A 59 13.06 1.63 0.82
C VAL A 59 12.98 0.12 1.03
N ASP A 60 13.33 -0.33 2.23
CA ASP A 60 13.28 -1.75 2.58
C ASP A 60 11.83 -2.23 2.61
N TYR A 61 10.99 -1.50 3.35
CA TYR A 61 9.55 -1.70 3.41
C TYR A 61 8.84 -0.40 3.75
N PHE A 62 7.54 -0.40 3.54
CA PHE A 62 6.67 0.77 3.72
C PHE A 62 5.28 0.32 4.15
N CYS A 63 4.48 1.29 4.60
CA CYS A 63 3.10 1.06 5.00
C CYS A 63 2.13 1.68 4.00
N HIS A 64 0.99 1.02 3.77
CA HIS A 64 -0.06 1.55 2.91
C HIS A 64 -1.44 1.06 3.36
N PRO A 65 -2.48 1.91 3.31
CA PRO A 65 -3.84 1.49 3.59
C PRO A 65 -4.51 0.91 2.35
N GLU A 66 -5.35 -0.09 2.57
CA GLU A 66 -6.31 -0.56 1.57
C GLU A 66 -7.71 -0.60 2.19
N THR A 67 -8.72 -0.23 1.40
CA THR A 67 -10.12 -0.22 1.85
C THR A 67 -10.89 -1.34 1.16
N PHE A 68 -11.46 -2.24 1.96
CA PHE A 68 -12.30 -3.34 1.51
C PHE A 68 -13.63 -3.32 2.24
N PHE A 69 -14.73 -3.35 1.51
CA PHE A 69 -16.08 -3.40 2.10
C PHE A 69 -16.31 -2.34 3.19
N GLY A 70 -15.83 -1.12 2.94
CA GLY A 70 -15.97 0.01 3.87
C GLY A 70 -15.03 -0.03 5.09
N ARG A 71 -14.13 -0.99 5.18
CA ARG A 71 -13.12 -1.09 6.24
C ARG A 71 -11.73 -0.82 5.68
N THR A 72 -11.02 0.12 6.28
CA THR A 72 -9.62 0.41 5.94
C THR A 72 -8.70 -0.44 6.83
N ARG A 73 -7.73 -1.10 6.21
CA ARG A 73 -6.68 -1.85 6.88
C ARG A 73 -5.33 -1.31 6.46
N GLN A 74 -4.40 -1.27 7.39
CA GLN A 74 -2.99 -0.97 7.15
C GLN A 74 -2.27 -2.25 6.74
N PHE A 75 -1.42 -2.13 5.73
CA PHE A 75 -0.50 -3.18 5.31
C PHE A 75 0.94 -2.67 5.40
N THR A 76 1.85 -3.57 5.73
CA THR A 76 3.30 -3.34 5.71
C THR A 76 3.90 -4.26 4.66
N SER A 77 4.56 -3.69 3.67
CA SER A 77 4.94 -4.42 2.47
C SER A 77 6.33 -4.04 1.97
N SER A 78 7.01 -4.99 1.32
CA SER A 78 8.25 -4.77 0.58
C SER A 78 8.02 -4.94 -0.92
N TYR A 79 8.74 -4.17 -1.72
CA TYR A 79 8.61 -4.18 -3.18
C TYR A 79 9.12 -5.49 -3.79
N LEU A 80 8.31 -6.11 -4.66
CA LEU A 80 8.67 -7.29 -5.43
C LEU A 80 9.06 -6.95 -6.88
N CYS A 81 8.07 -6.56 -7.67
CA CYS A 81 8.26 -6.30 -9.10
C CYS A 81 7.16 -5.42 -9.69
N GLU A 82 7.32 -5.00 -10.92
CA GLU A 82 6.23 -4.46 -11.72
C GLU A 82 5.25 -5.58 -12.10
N HIS A 83 3.97 -5.25 -12.19
CA HIS A 83 2.95 -6.23 -12.59
C HIS A 83 3.17 -6.65 -14.05
N PRO A 84 3.25 -7.95 -14.36
CA PRO A 84 3.64 -8.41 -15.70
C PRO A 84 2.65 -8.02 -16.81
N VAL A 85 1.37 -7.83 -16.45
CA VAL A 85 0.29 -7.52 -17.41
C VAL A 85 -0.12 -6.05 -17.37
N TYR A 86 -0.23 -5.47 -16.18
CA TYR A 86 -0.76 -4.10 -16.02
C TYR A 86 0.35 -3.08 -15.81
N LYS A 87 0.66 -2.30 -16.85
CA LYS A 87 1.67 -1.24 -16.80
C LYS A 87 1.36 -0.20 -15.71
N GLY A 88 2.35 0.11 -14.90
CA GLY A 88 2.24 1.09 -13.80
C GLY A 88 1.57 0.53 -12.54
N TYR A 89 1.31 -0.78 -12.50
CA TYR A 89 0.93 -1.50 -11.29
C TYR A 89 2.17 -2.21 -10.75
N HIS A 90 2.31 -2.25 -9.44
CA HIS A 90 3.48 -2.79 -8.77
C HIS A 90 3.06 -3.80 -7.72
N LEU A 91 3.68 -4.96 -7.75
CA LEU A 91 3.45 -6.03 -6.79
C LEU A 91 4.36 -5.82 -5.59
N VAL A 92 3.78 -5.90 -4.41
CA VAL A 92 4.47 -5.78 -3.14
C VAL A 92 4.08 -6.95 -2.24
N PHE A 93 5.04 -7.46 -1.48
CA PHE A 93 4.81 -8.60 -0.59
C PHE A 93 4.35 -8.14 0.78
N ASP A 94 3.30 -8.74 1.32
CA ASP A 94 2.76 -8.46 2.64
C ASP A 94 3.63 -9.14 3.72
N LEU A 95 4.39 -8.34 4.46
CA LEU A 95 5.39 -8.80 5.42
C LEU A 95 4.83 -9.48 6.68
N LYS A 96 3.51 -9.56 6.84
CA LYS A 96 2.96 -10.43 7.88
C LYS A 96 3.21 -11.91 7.58
N HIS A 97 3.47 -12.26 6.33
CA HIS A 97 3.85 -13.59 5.90
C HIS A 97 5.37 -13.72 5.84
N ASP A 98 5.86 -14.90 6.11
CA ASP A 98 7.27 -15.23 6.00
C ASP A 98 7.63 -15.52 4.52
N PRO A 99 8.45 -14.65 3.87
CA PRO A 99 8.79 -14.85 2.48
C PRO A 99 9.79 -16.02 2.29
N GLU A 100 10.70 -16.25 3.23
CA GLU A 100 11.68 -17.35 3.13
C GLU A 100 10.97 -18.69 3.15
N ALA A 101 10.09 -18.92 4.12
CA ALA A 101 9.31 -20.15 4.22
C ALA A 101 8.44 -20.36 2.97
N MET A 102 7.88 -19.28 2.40
CA MET A 102 7.00 -19.37 1.25
C MET A 102 7.74 -19.62 -0.05
N PHE A 103 8.84 -18.93 -0.30
CA PHE A 103 9.61 -19.03 -1.55
C PHE A 103 10.64 -20.16 -1.55
N SER A 104 10.88 -20.83 -0.40
CA SER A 104 11.66 -22.07 -0.32
C SER A 104 11.02 -23.21 -1.13
N GLU A 105 9.70 -23.14 -1.36
CA GLU A 105 9.01 -24.05 -2.27
C GLU A 105 9.58 -23.98 -3.68
N LYS A 106 10.12 -25.11 -4.16
CA LYS A 106 10.78 -25.19 -5.46
C LYS A 106 9.77 -25.27 -6.62
N SER A 107 8.57 -25.82 -6.38
CA SER A 107 7.55 -25.97 -7.41
C SER A 107 6.75 -24.69 -7.59
N ASN A 108 6.72 -24.17 -8.83
CA ASN A 108 5.87 -23.03 -9.17
C ASN A 108 4.38 -23.34 -9.07
N GLU A 109 3.96 -24.60 -9.18
CA GLU A 109 2.56 -25.00 -9.01
C GLU A 109 2.11 -24.85 -7.55
N VAL A 110 2.95 -25.28 -6.60
CA VAL A 110 2.69 -25.12 -5.18
C VAL A 110 2.71 -23.64 -4.81
N LEU A 111 3.73 -22.90 -5.29
CA LEU A 111 3.83 -21.47 -5.07
C LEU A 111 2.62 -20.72 -5.65
N LYS A 112 2.11 -21.10 -6.83
CA LYS A 112 0.88 -20.55 -7.43
C LYS A 112 -0.33 -20.72 -6.51
N LYS A 113 -0.51 -21.90 -5.92
CA LYS A 113 -1.59 -22.16 -4.95
C LYS A 113 -1.45 -21.30 -3.70
N VAL A 114 -0.23 -21.16 -3.16
CA VAL A 114 0.05 -20.36 -1.96
C VAL A 114 -0.17 -18.88 -2.21
N LEU A 115 0.32 -18.34 -3.32
CA LEU A 115 0.18 -16.92 -3.69
C LEU A 115 -1.28 -16.53 -3.93
N ASN A 116 -2.05 -17.42 -4.56
CA ASN A 116 -3.46 -17.16 -4.90
C ASN A 116 -4.42 -17.51 -3.75
N GLY A 117 -3.95 -18.21 -2.73
CA GLY A 117 -4.72 -18.57 -1.56
C GLY A 117 -5.12 -17.39 -0.68
N ALA A 118 -6.18 -17.56 0.07
CA ALA A 118 -6.57 -16.60 1.10
C ALA A 118 -5.84 -16.90 2.42
N PRO A 119 -5.39 -15.88 3.15
CA PRO A 119 -5.30 -14.47 2.77
C PRO A 119 -4.22 -14.23 1.71
N LYS A 120 -4.42 -13.20 0.87
CA LYS A 120 -3.45 -12.86 -0.18
C LYS A 120 -2.09 -12.50 0.42
N LYS A 121 -1.03 -13.03 -0.18
CA LYS A 121 0.36 -12.82 0.26
C LYS A 121 1.02 -11.60 -0.38
N TYR A 122 0.46 -11.11 -1.46
CA TYR A 122 0.93 -9.91 -2.15
C TYR A 122 -0.21 -8.91 -2.34
N ARG A 123 0.18 -7.64 -2.51
CA ARG A 123 -0.70 -6.52 -2.75
C ARG A 123 -0.29 -5.81 -4.04
N THR A 124 -1.16 -4.95 -4.54
CA THR A 124 -0.91 -4.20 -5.77
C THR A 124 -0.98 -2.71 -5.50
N ILE A 125 0.15 -2.03 -5.69
CA ILE A 125 0.20 -0.57 -5.66
C ILE A 125 0.00 -0.04 -7.08
N LYS A 126 -1.02 0.78 -7.27
CA LYS A 126 -1.34 1.44 -8.54
C LYS A 126 -0.71 2.83 -8.51
N ALA A 127 0.50 2.98 -9.06
CA ALA A 127 1.27 4.21 -8.94
C ALA A 127 0.61 5.45 -9.58
N ASN A 128 -0.35 5.24 -10.49
CA ASN A 128 -1.11 6.29 -11.16
C ASN A 128 -2.48 6.60 -10.51
N LYS A 129 -2.75 6.07 -9.32
CA LYS A 129 -4.01 6.24 -8.59
C LYS A 129 -3.82 6.91 -7.23
N ASN A 130 -2.77 7.72 -7.10
CA ASN A 130 -2.43 8.48 -5.89
C ASN A 130 -2.49 7.61 -4.61
N PRO A 131 -1.75 6.50 -4.56
CA PRO A 131 -1.75 5.64 -3.38
C PRO A 131 -1.15 6.39 -2.21
N PHE A 132 -1.71 6.21 -1.02
CA PHE A 132 -1.14 6.76 0.18
C PHE A 132 -0.06 5.82 0.72
N ILE A 133 1.20 6.26 0.71
CA ILE A 133 2.36 5.50 1.18
C ILE A 133 2.91 6.17 2.43
N GLN A 134 3.08 5.40 3.49
CA GLN A 134 3.64 5.84 4.76
C GLN A 134 5.02 5.24 4.99
N ASP A 135 5.78 5.88 5.84
CA ASP A 135 7.09 5.42 6.29
C ASP A 135 7.00 4.13 7.11
N LYS A 136 8.08 3.35 7.13
CA LYS A 136 8.19 2.08 7.87
C LYS A 136 7.96 2.22 9.37
N SER A 137 8.19 3.40 9.95
CA SER A 137 7.92 3.68 11.38
C SER A 137 6.46 3.50 11.77
N PHE A 138 5.53 3.56 10.81
CA PHE A 138 4.11 3.33 11.04
C PHE A 138 3.72 1.84 11.11
N ALA A 139 4.63 0.91 10.81
CA ALA A 139 4.31 -0.52 10.71
C ALA A 139 3.71 -1.10 12.00
N THR A 140 4.16 -0.63 13.17
CA THR A 140 3.73 -1.14 14.48
C THR A 140 2.73 -0.23 15.19
N ASN A 141 2.26 0.86 14.55
CA ASN A 141 1.42 1.86 15.20
C ASN A 141 -0.08 1.54 15.19
N TYR A 142 -0.52 0.65 14.30
CA TYR A 142 -1.94 0.43 14.03
C TYR A 142 -2.44 -0.95 14.47
N GLY A 143 -1.70 -1.58 15.37
CA GLY A 143 -2.14 -2.80 16.04
C GLY A 143 -1.86 -4.08 15.26
N ASP A 144 -2.17 -5.18 15.91
CA ASP A 144 -2.30 -6.54 15.41
C ASP A 144 -1.00 -7.27 15.00
N GLU A 145 -1.03 -7.91 13.84
CA GLU A 145 -0.01 -8.86 13.39
C GLU A 145 1.38 -8.22 13.23
N TYR A 146 1.47 -6.99 12.70
CA TYR A 146 2.77 -6.31 12.49
C TYR A 146 3.38 -5.82 13.80
N THR A 147 2.55 -5.39 14.76
CA THR A 147 2.98 -5.01 16.11
C THR A 147 3.56 -6.21 16.85
N THR A 148 2.93 -7.39 16.71
CA THR A 148 3.41 -8.65 17.30
C THR A 148 4.73 -9.10 16.69
N LEU A 149 4.91 -8.93 15.37
CA LEU A 149 6.18 -9.26 14.69
C LEU A 149 7.31 -8.32 15.09
N GLY A 150 7.02 -7.03 15.24
CA GLY A 150 8.01 -6.00 15.53
C GLY A 150 8.88 -5.65 14.32
N HIS A 151 9.62 -4.55 14.43
CA HIS A 151 10.46 -4.03 13.34
C HIS A 151 11.57 -5.00 12.94
N GLU A 152 12.18 -5.71 13.88
CA GLU A 152 13.28 -6.64 13.62
C GLU A 152 12.86 -7.75 12.63
N ILE A 153 11.75 -8.40 12.88
CA ILE A 153 11.22 -9.45 11.98
C ILE A 153 10.78 -8.87 10.62
N LEU A 154 10.19 -7.68 10.63
CA LEU A 154 9.79 -7.02 9.39
C LEU A 154 11.00 -6.66 8.52
N GLU A 155 12.09 -6.18 9.12
CA GLU A 155 13.35 -5.89 8.43
C GLU A 155 14.01 -7.16 7.90
N GLN A 156 14.06 -8.22 8.70
CA GLN A 156 14.59 -9.52 8.26
C GLN A 156 13.83 -10.03 7.02
N ARG A 157 12.50 -10.00 7.04
CA ARG A 157 11.67 -10.42 5.91
C ARG A 157 11.84 -9.53 4.69
N ALA A 158 11.94 -8.21 4.89
CA ALA A 158 12.20 -7.27 3.78
C ALA A 158 13.57 -7.50 3.15
N ASN A 159 14.62 -7.72 3.96
CA ASN A 159 15.97 -8.01 3.49
C ASN A 159 16.02 -9.29 2.65
N PHE A 160 15.35 -10.35 3.08
CA PHE A 160 15.23 -11.58 2.27
C PHE A 160 14.66 -11.28 0.87
N ILE A 161 13.61 -10.47 0.79
CA ILE A 161 13.01 -10.07 -0.49
C ILE A 161 14.00 -9.24 -1.33
N ILE A 162 14.71 -8.31 -0.72
CA ILE A 162 15.67 -7.43 -1.41
C ILE A 162 16.81 -8.24 -2.00
N GLU A 163 17.41 -9.14 -1.22
CA GLU A 163 18.52 -9.98 -1.63
C GLU A 163 18.16 -10.96 -2.74
N ASN A 164 16.94 -11.48 -2.72
CA ASN A 164 16.45 -12.46 -3.70
C ASN A 164 15.50 -11.86 -4.77
N ARG A 165 15.38 -10.53 -4.83
CA ARG A 165 14.35 -9.83 -5.62
C ARG A 165 14.27 -10.28 -7.07
N LYS A 166 15.41 -10.47 -7.72
CA LYS A 166 15.45 -10.86 -9.15
C LYS A 166 14.80 -12.22 -9.39
N GLU A 167 15.12 -13.19 -8.56
CA GLU A 167 14.56 -14.54 -8.65
C GLU A 167 13.06 -14.52 -8.32
N LEU A 168 12.70 -13.89 -7.19
CA LEU A 168 11.32 -13.81 -6.74
C LEU A 168 10.43 -13.08 -7.76
N ALA A 169 10.92 -11.98 -8.34
CA ALA A 169 10.23 -11.24 -9.38
C ALA A 169 9.95 -12.10 -10.62
N ASN A 170 10.93 -12.89 -11.08
CA ASN A 170 10.76 -13.79 -12.22
C ASN A 170 9.70 -14.86 -11.93
N ARG A 171 9.78 -15.52 -10.78
CA ARG A 171 8.81 -16.57 -10.39
C ARG A 171 7.40 -16.02 -10.24
N VAL A 172 7.24 -14.90 -9.54
CA VAL A 172 5.94 -14.25 -9.34
C VAL A 172 5.35 -13.75 -10.66
N SER A 173 6.16 -13.16 -11.52
CA SER A 173 5.71 -12.70 -12.84
C SER A 173 5.20 -13.83 -13.71
N LEU A 174 5.89 -14.97 -13.77
CA LEU A 174 5.43 -16.15 -14.50
C LEU A 174 4.08 -16.66 -13.97
N ILE A 175 3.97 -16.83 -12.64
CA ILE A 175 2.75 -17.32 -12.00
C ILE A 175 1.56 -16.39 -12.25
N ILE A 176 1.78 -15.08 -12.26
CA ILE A 176 0.71 -14.12 -12.49
C ILE A 176 0.35 -14.04 -13.97
N SER A 177 1.32 -14.05 -14.89
CA SER A 177 1.03 -14.06 -16.33
C SER A 177 0.14 -15.22 -16.74
N ASP A 178 0.43 -16.43 -16.24
CA ASP A 178 -0.37 -17.64 -16.50
C ASP A 178 -1.87 -17.52 -16.10
N GLN A 179 -2.25 -16.51 -15.32
CA GLN A 179 -3.64 -16.30 -14.93
C GLN A 179 -4.44 -15.51 -15.97
N PHE A 180 -3.76 -14.92 -16.94
CA PHE A 180 -4.33 -14.06 -17.97
C PHE A 180 -4.24 -14.67 -19.38
N GLU A 181 -3.66 -15.87 -19.51
CA GLU A 181 -3.71 -16.71 -20.70
C GLU A 181 -4.93 -17.63 -20.65
#